data_559f5d174638044a9bace6b433509ab0
#
_entry.id   559f5d174638044a9bace6b433509ab0
#
_cell.length_a   1.000
_cell.length_b   1.000
_cell.length_c   1.000
_cell.angle_alpha   90.00
_cell.angle_beta   90.00
_cell.angle_gamma   90.00
#
_symmetry.space_group_name_H-M   'P 1'
#
loop_
_entity.id
_entity.type
_entity.pdbx_description
1 polymer ?
#
loop_
_entity_poly.entity_id
_entity_poly.type
_entity_poly.pdbx_seq_one_letter_code
_entity_poly.pdbx_strand_id
1 'polypeptide(L)'
;MSSEAARSRKARVRAVLGVHVVFALACVLGITIGRDQSGRAILLLTLIYNAALPLWCLARRDRVSLSMWRFLLPLSVLMILPDAFLSAHLGVLVFPDTGSPFLGSVPVFMAGLWVIPLFLVLHAGESGGLPGAALASCLVFTAAEATLWAIPVWHAINVTTVAHVAVYLLVPETVLGLSAWLAWRQVGDCGLLLRLTAAFAVMTLYLGNVALFWFLVEFLPAV
;
A
#
# COMPACT_ATOMS: atom_id res chain seq x y z
N MET A 1 -6.11 30.47 -1.00
CA MET A 1 -5.78 29.51 -2.07
C MET A 1 -6.53 29.95 -3.32
N SER A 2 -5.83 30.23 -4.44
CA SER A 2 -6.47 30.74 -5.65
C SER A 2 -7.41 29.68 -6.26
N SER A 3 -8.48 30.12 -6.95
CA SER A 3 -9.45 29.23 -7.61
C SER A 3 -8.79 28.29 -8.64
N GLU A 4 -7.68 28.72 -9.22
CA GLU A 4 -6.89 27.99 -10.20
C GLU A 4 -6.12 26.80 -9.57
N ALA A 5 -5.50 27.01 -8.41
CA ALA A 5 -4.85 25.94 -7.65
C ALA A 5 -5.83 24.85 -7.22
N ALA A 6 -7.05 25.24 -6.82
CA ALA A 6 -8.12 24.31 -6.48
C ALA A 6 -8.62 23.49 -7.68
N ARG A 7 -8.74 24.11 -8.87
CA ARG A 7 -9.11 23.41 -10.11
C ARG A 7 -8.03 22.43 -10.56
N SER A 8 -6.77 22.83 -10.52
CA SER A 8 -5.62 21.97 -10.84
C SER A 8 -5.57 20.73 -9.93
N ARG A 9 -5.79 20.91 -8.62
CA ARG A 9 -5.85 19.80 -7.65
C ARG A 9 -7.00 18.84 -7.96
N LYS A 10 -8.22 19.33 -8.21
CA LYS A 10 -9.37 18.49 -8.58
C LYS A 10 -9.11 17.68 -9.86
N ALA A 11 -8.50 18.31 -10.86
CA ALA A 11 -8.15 17.62 -12.10
C ALA A 11 -7.13 16.49 -11.86
N ARG A 12 -6.12 16.73 -11.00
CA ARG A 12 -5.13 15.71 -10.61
C ARG A 12 -5.80 14.55 -9.90
N VAL A 13 -6.62 14.79 -8.88
CA VAL A 13 -7.33 13.74 -8.14
C VAL A 13 -8.20 12.88 -9.07
N ARG A 14 -8.96 13.50 -9.98
CA ARG A 14 -9.75 12.75 -10.97
C ARG A 14 -8.90 11.89 -11.89
N ALA A 15 -7.76 12.40 -12.34
CA ALA A 15 -6.84 11.66 -13.20
C ALA A 15 -6.21 10.47 -12.46
N VAL A 16 -5.81 10.65 -11.20
CA VAL A 16 -5.30 9.58 -10.32
C VAL A 16 -6.37 8.51 -10.09
N LEU A 17 -7.58 8.91 -9.73
CA LEU A 17 -8.70 7.95 -9.57
C LEU A 17 -8.97 7.19 -10.87
N GLY A 18 -8.94 7.85 -12.02
CA GLY A 18 -9.09 7.20 -13.32
C GLY A 18 -8.03 6.11 -13.58
N VAL A 19 -6.75 6.41 -13.29
CA VAL A 19 -5.66 5.43 -13.39
C VAL A 19 -5.91 4.22 -12.48
N HIS A 20 -6.35 4.46 -11.24
CA HIS A 20 -6.61 3.36 -10.28
C HIS A 20 -7.83 2.53 -10.67
N VAL A 21 -8.89 3.14 -11.19
CA VAL A 21 -10.05 2.40 -11.72
C VAL A 21 -9.64 1.50 -12.89
N VAL A 22 -8.88 2.03 -13.85
CA VAL A 22 -8.37 1.24 -14.98
C VAL A 22 -7.49 0.09 -14.49
N PHE A 23 -6.60 0.38 -13.52
CA PHE A 23 -5.74 -0.63 -12.92
C PHE A 23 -6.54 -1.70 -12.18
N ALA A 24 -7.54 -1.32 -11.38
CA ALA A 24 -8.41 -2.26 -10.66
C ALA A 24 -9.17 -3.17 -11.63
N LEU A 25 -9.71 -2.63 -12.73
CA LEU A 25 -10.35 -3.41 -13.78
C LEU A 25 -9.36 -4.38 -14.44
N ALA A 26 -8.13 -3.95 -14.72
CA ALA A 26 -7.09 -4.82 -15.27
C ALA A 26 -6.71 -5.94 -14.27
N CYS A 27 -6.68 -5.66 -12.97
CA CYS A 27 -6.47 -6.68 -11.94
C CYS A 27 -7.60 -7.71 -11.91
N VAL A 28 -8.86 -7.26 -11.91
CA VAL A 28 -10.01 -8.16 -11.93
C VAL A 28 -9.96 -9.06 -13.17
N LEU A 29 -9.71 -8.51 -14.36
CA LEU A 29 -9.58 -9.28 -15.59
C LEU A 29 -8.39 -10.25 -15.56
N GLY A 30 -7.22 -9.78 -15.15
CA GLY A 30 -6.00 -10.61 -15.08
C GLY A 30 -6.15 -11.79 -14.12
N ILE A 31 -6.79 -11.58 -12.98
CA ILE A 31 -7.02 -12.62 -11.97
C ILE A 31 -8.12 -13.60 -12.42
N THR A 32 -9.21 -13.12 -13.05
CA THR A 32 -10.28 -13.99 -13.55
C THR A 32 -9.82 -14.87 -14.72
N ILE A 33 -8.98 -14.36 -15.60
CA ILE A 33 -8.43 -15.12 -16.74
C ILE A 33 -7.33 -16.08 -16.28
N GLY A 34 -6.49 -15.64 -15.34
CA GLY A 34 -5.30 -16.36 -14.87
C GLY A 34 -5.46 -17.05 -13.51
N ARG A 35 -6.61 -17.64 -13.20
CA ARG A 35 -6.96 -18.19 -11.87
C ARG A 35 -5.84 -18.99 -11.21
N ASP A 36 -5.24 -19.92 -11.95
CA ASP A 36 -4.18 -20.81 -11.43
C ASP A 36 -2.79 -20.14 -11.37
N GLN A 37 -2.67 -18.95 -11.94
CA GLN A 37 -1.43 -18.15 -12.00
C GLN A 37 -1.70 -16.68 -11.64
N SER A 38 -2.65 -16.44 -10.75
CA SER A 38 -3.03 -15.08 -10.32
C SER A 38 -1.84 -14.30 -9.75
N GLY A 39 -0.90 -14.94 -9.07
CA GLY A 39 0.32 -14.31 -8.57
C GLY A 39 1.24 -13.79 -9.68
N ARG A 40 1.34 -14.50 -10.82
CA ARG A 40 2.08 -13.98 -11.99
C ARG A 40 1.38 -12.81 -12.63
N ALA A 41 0.05 -12.86 -12.73
CA ALA A 41 -0.74 -11.74 -13.25
C ALA A 41 -0.57 -10.50 -12.38
N ILE A 42 -0.65 -10.65 -11.05
CA ILE A 42 -0.44 -9.56 -10.09
C ILE A 42 0.99 -9.01 -10.18
N LEU A 43 2.00 -9.87 -10.28
CA LEU A 43 3.38 -9.44 -10.48
C LEU A 43 3.54 -8.59 -11.74
N LEU A 44 3.03 -9.06 -12.86
CA LEU A 44 3.08 -8.32 -14.13
C LEU A 44 2.36 -6.97 -14.02
N LEU A 45 1.14 -6.97 -13.47
CA LEU A 45 0.36 -5.75 -13.29
C LEU A 45 1.05 -4.76 -12.34
N THR A 46 1.66 -5.24 -11.26
CA THR A 46 2.44 -4.41 -10.34
C THR A 46 3.67 -3.79 -11.02
N LEU A 47 4.36 -4.55 -11.84
CA LEU A 47 5.49 -4.05 -12.64
C LEU A 47 5.03 -3.01 -13.66
N ILE A 48 3.95 -3.29 -14.39
CA ILE A 48 3.35 -2.35 -15.35
C ILE A 48 2.92 -1.06 -14.64
N TYR A 49 2.26 -1.16 -13.49
CA TYR A 49 1.84 0.01 -12.72
C TYR A 49 3.05 0.88 -12.32
N ASN A 50 4.08 0.27 -11.74
CA ASN A 50 5.27 0.99 -11.28
C ASN A 50 6.14 1.54 -12.42
N ALA A 51 6.03 1.01 -13.63
CA ALA A 51 6.66 1.58 -14.82
C ALA A 51 5.80 2.67 -15.45
N ALA A 52 4.50 2.43 -15.60
CA ALA A 52 3.59 3.35 -16.27
C ALA A 52 3.32 4.63 -15.46
N LEU A 53 3.22 4.51 -14.12
CA LEU A 53 2.92 5.66 -13.26
C LEU A 53 3.96 6.79 -13.37
N PRO A 54 5.28 6.56 -13.23
CA PRO A 54 6.26 7.62 -13.39
C PRO A 54 6.32 8.17 -14.82
N LEU A 55 6.13 7.33 -15.85
CA LEU A 55 6.06 7.77 -17.24
C LEU A 55 4.86 8.71 -17.47
N TRP A 56 3.70 8.35 -16.92
CA TRP A 56 2.51 9.17 -16.94
C TRP A 56 2.72 10.51 -16.22
N CYS A 57 3.37 10.49 -15.04
CA CYS A 57 3.71 11.70 -14.29
C CYS A 57 4.63 12.63 -15.11
N LEU A 58 5.64 12.06 -15.78
CA LEU A 58 6.57 12.79 -16.64
C LEU A 58 5.86 13.40 -17.84
N ALA A 59 5.04 12.64 -18.55
CA ALA A 59 4.27 13.10 -19.71
C ALA A 59 3.32 14.26 -19.34
N ARG A 60 2.74 14.23 -18.14
CA ARG A 60 1.85 15.28 -17.64
C ARG A 60 2.58 16.41 -16.90
N ARG A 61 3.90 16.31 -16.76
CA ARG A 61 4.73 17.23 -15.96
C ARG A 61 4.24 17.37 -14.50
N ASP A 62 3.65 16.30 -13.95
CA ASP A 62 3.16 16.27 -12.58
C ASP A 62 4.28 15.88 -11.60
N ARG A 63 5.03 16.89 -11.19
CA ARG A 63 6.18 16.72 -10.27
C ARG A 63 5.75 16.21 -8.89
N VAL A 64 4.55 16.57 -8.43
CA VAL A 64 4.04 16.17 -7.11
C VAL A 64 3.79 14.66 -7.09
N SER A 65 3.03 14.14 -8.05
CA SER A 65 2.78 12.71 -8.17
C SER A 65 4.07 11.91 -8.41
N LEU A 66 5.01 12.46 -9.18
CA LEU A 66 6.31 11.82 -9.39
C LEU A 66 7.15 11.77 -8.11
N SER A 67 7.12 12.82 -7.27
CA SER A 67 7.83 12.82 -5.98
C SER A 67 7.21 11.83 -4.99
N MET A 68 5.88 11.67 -4.98
CA MET A 68 5.18 10.63 -4.22
C MET A 68 5.65 9.23 -4.61
N TRP A 69 5.64 8.92 -5.91
CA TRP A 69 6.11 7.62 -6.39
C TRP A 69 7.58 7.36 -6.02
N ARG A 70 8.47 8.35 -6.16
CA ARG A 70 9.89 8.24 -5.79
C ARG A 70 10.12 7.96 -4.30
N PHE A 71 9.21 8.37 -3.43
CA PHE A 71 9.22 8.06 -2.00
C PHE A 71 8.58 6.70 -1.73
N LEU A 72 7.45 6.41 -2.37
CA LEU A 72 6.67 5.20 -2.11
C LEU A 72 7.33 3.92 -2.63
N LEU A 73 8.06 3.98 -3.75
CA LEU A 73 8.71 2.79 -4.29
C LEU A 73 9.71 2.16 -3.31
N PRO A 74 10.69 2.89 -2.74
CA PRO A 74 11.56 2.32 -1.72
C PRO A 74 10.81 1.91 -0.46
N LEU A 75 9.79 2.64 -0.02
CA LEU A 75 8.95 2.22 1.09
C LEU A 75 8.28 0.88 0.79
N SER A 76 7.68 0.71 -0.39
CA SER A 76 7.03 -0.53 -0.82
C SER A 76 8.01 -1.73 -0.82
N VAL A 77 9.24 -1.53 -1.27
CA VAL A 77 10.28 -2.57 -1.21
C VAL A 77 10.59 -2.95 0.24
N LEU A 78 10.69 -1.98 1.14
CA LEU A 78 10.95 -2.22 2.55
C LEU A 78 9.79 -2.92 3.27
N MET A 79 8.55 -2.78 2.78
CA MET A 79 7.37 -3.44 3.35
C MET A 79 7.41 -4.98 3.25
N ILE A 80 8.30 -5.55 2.46
CA ILE A 80 8.60 -6.99 2.50
C ILE A 80 8.99 -7.45 3.91
N LEU A 81 9.66 -6.60 4.70
CA LEU A 81 10.10 -6.94 6.05
C LEU A 81 8.93 -7.14 7.03
N PRO A 82 7.96 -6.21 7.15
CA PRO A 82 6.73 -6.46 7.92
C PRO A 82 5.94 -7.68 7.43
N ASP A 83 5.79 -7.85 6.11
CA ASP A 83 5.09 -8.99 5.54
C ASP A 83 5.78 -10.33 5.89
N ALA A 84 7.11 -10.37 5.84
CA ALA A 84 7.91 -11.52 6.25
C ALA A 84 7.79 -11.78 7.77
N PHE A 85 7.74 -10.73 8.59
CA PHE A 85 7.53 -10.86 10.03
C PHE A 85 6.15 -11.47 10.34
N LEU A 86 5.09 -10.99 9.69
CA LEU A 86 3.74 -11.51 9.86
C LEU A 86 3.61 -12.95 9.37
N SER A 87 4.25 -13.30 8.25
CA SER A 87 4.10 -14.63 7.64
C SER A 87 5.05 -15.66 8.25
N ALA A 88 6.33 -15.34 8.45
CA ALA A 88 7.34 -16.30 8.89
C ALA A 88 7.51 -16.37 10.41
N HIS A 89 7.32 -15.27 11.13
CA HIS A 89 7.55 -15.23 12.59
C HIS A 89 6.26 -15.32 13.40
N LEU A 90 5.23 -14.55 13.04
CA LEU A 90 3.96 -14.62 13.75
C LEU A 90 3.03 -15.71 13.21
N GLY A 91 3.19 -16.12 11.95
CA GLY A 91 2.35 -17.14 11.33
C GLY A 91 0.87 -16.73 11.21
N VAL A 92 0.64 -15.42 11.04
CA VAL A 92 -0.71 -14.83 10.98
C VAL A 92 -1.11 -14.35 9.60
N LEU A 93 -0.17 -14.38 8.64
CA LEU A 93 -0.37 -13.99 7.26
C LEU A 93 0.10 -15.11 6.34
N VAL A 94 -0.76 -15.52 5.41
CA VAL A 94 -0.43 -16.55 4.42
C VAL A 94 -0.49 -15.97 3.03
N PHE A 95 0.55 -16.26 2.25
CA PHE A 95 0.61 -16.01 0.82
C PHE A 95 0.51 -17.34 0.08
N PRO A 96 -0.62 -17.65 -0.59
CA PRO A 96 -0.76 -18.86 -1.38
C PRO A 96 0.23 -18.87 -2.55
N ASP A 97 0.75 -20.05 -2.90
CA ASP A 97 1.55 -20.21 -4.12
C ASP A 97 0.63 -20.13 -5.34
N THR A 98 0.68 -19.02 -6.03
CA THR A 98 -0.09 -18.73 -7.23
C THR A 98 0.81 -18.41 -8.42
N GLY A 99 2.03 -18.98 -8.41
CA GLY A 99 3.00 -18.91 -9.50
C GLY A 99 3.88 -17.66 -9.51
N SER A 100 3.77 -16.76 -8.53
CA SER A 100 4.74 -15.66 -8.34
C SER A 100 6.01 -16.20 -7.68
N PRO A 101 7.21 -15.70 -8.04
CA PRO A 101 8.40 -16.00 -7.25
C PRO A 101 8.27 -15.40 -5.84
N PHE A 102 8.97 -16.03 -4.89
CA PHE A 102 9.01 -15.62 -3.49
C PHE A 102 10.39 -15.13 -3.08
N LEU A 103 10.42 -14.17 -2.18
CA LEU A 103 11.58 -13.76 -1.40
C LEU A 103 11.32 -14.19 0.06
N GLY A 104 11.90 -15.34 0.46
CA GLY A 104 11.54 -15.98 1.73
C GLY A 104 10.08 -16.43 1.74
N SER A 105 9.28 -15.91 2.66
CA SER A 105 7.85 -16.21 2.80
C SER A 105 6.93 -15.24 2.06
N VAL A 106 7.49 -14.22 1.37
CA VAL A 106 6.72 -13.13 0.76
C VAL A 106 6.82 -13.16 -0.76
N PRO A 107 5.73 -13.07 -1.52
CA PRO A 107 5.76 -12.98 -2.98
C PRO A 107 6.43 -11.69 -3.44
N VAL A 108 7.23 -11.76 -4.50
CA VAL A 108 8.02 -10.62 -5.02
C VAL A 108 7.13 -9.43 -5.43
N PHE A 109 5.88 -9.67 -5.85
CA PHE A 109 4.99 -8.57 -6.21
C PHE A 109 4.70 -7.62 -5.04
N MET A 110 4.81 -8.05 -3.78
CA MET A 110 4.62 -7.20 -2.61
C MET A 110 5.61 -6.03 -2.58
N ALA A 111 6.82 -6.20 -3.13
CA ALA A 111 7.83 -5.14 -3.22
C ALA A 111 7.36 -3.88 -3.98
N GLY A 112 6.34 -4.00 -4.81
CA GLY A 112 5.79 -2.85 -5.56
C GLY A 112 4.30 -2.60 -5.31
N LEU A 113 3.61 -3.55 -4.68
CA LEU A 113 2.16 -3.50 -4.52
C LEU A 113 1.71 -2.38 -3.56
N TRP A 114 2.47 -2.14 -2.49
CA TRP A 114 2.18 -1.10 -1.49
C TRP A 114 2.18 0.33 -2.06
N VAL A 115 2.84 0.55 -3.22
CA VAL A 115 2.76 1.85 -3.91
C VAL A 115 1.33 2.21 -4.24
N ILE A 116 0.50 1.24 -4.64
CA ILE A 116 -0.85 1.45 -5.18
C ILE A 116 -1.78 2.08 -4.14
N PRO A 117 -2.05 1.45 -2.98
CA PRO A 117 -2.90 2.01 -1.94
C PRO A 117 -2.31 3.29 -1.33
N LEU A 118 -1.00 3.31 -1.05
CA LEU A 118 -0.35 4.46 -0.44
C LEU A 118 -0.35 5.69 -1.35
N PHE A 119 -0.30 5.51 -2.68
CA PHE A 119 -0.39 6.64 -3.61
C PHE A 119 -1.76 7.34 -3.53
N LEU A 120 -2.85 6.59 -3.36
CA LEU A 120 -4.18 7.16 -3.09
C LEU A 120 -4.22 7.92 -1.76
N VAL A 121 -3.63 7.33 -0.71
CA VAL A 121 -3.56 7.94 0.61
C VAL A 121 -2.80 9.27 0.59
N LEU A 122 -1.64 9.31 -0.09
CA LEU A 122 -0.86 10.55 -0.20
C LEU A 122 -1.66 11.65 -0.93
N HIS A 123 -2.36 11.32 -2.00
CA HIS A 123 -3.21 12.27 -2.72
C HIS A 123 -4.42 12.74 -1.90
N ALA A 124 -5.02 11.86 -1.09
CA ALA A 124 -6.06 12.23 -0.16
C ALA A 124 -5.55 13.18 0.93
N GLY A 125 -4.35 12.91 1.46
CA GLY A 125 -3.67 13.77 2.41
C GLY A 125 -3.33 15.15 1.84
N GLU A 126 -2.87 15.22 0.57
CA GLU A 126 -2.67 16.50 -0.12
C GLU A 126 -3.97 17.30 -0.28
N SER A 127 -5.09 16.63 -0.39
CA SER A 127 -6.40 17.27 -0.58
C SER A 127 -7.09 17.63 0.73
N GLY A 128 -7.03 16.77 1.73
CA GLY A 128 -7.76 16.85 2.98
C GLY A 128 -6.89 16.99 4.24
N GLY A 129 -5.56 17.16 4.08
CA GLY A 129 -4.63 17.21 5.21
C GLY A 129 -4.58 15.89 5.98
N LEU A 130 -4.20 15.98 7.25
CA LEU A 130 -4.10 14.82 8.15
C LEU A 130 -5.40 13.99 8.25
N PRO A 131 -6.60 14.59 8.38
CA PRO A 131 -7.84 13.81 8.37
C PRO A 131 -8.09 13.08 7.05
N GLY A 132 -7.73 13.70 5.92
CA GLY A 132 -7.85 13.09 4.60
C GLY A 132 -6.94 11.88 4.43
N ALA A 133 -5.69 11.96 4.87
CA ALA A 133 -4.76 10.84 4.85
C ALA A 133 -5.23 9.71 5.77
N ALA A 134 -5.66 10.01 6.99
CA ALA A 134 -6.14 9.01 7.95
C ALA A 134 -7.37 8.26 7.43
N LEU A 135 -8.37 9.01 6.98
CA LEU A 135 -9.61 8.42 6.46
C LEU A 135 -9.35 7.57 5.21
N ALA A 136 -8.55 8.08 4.27
CA ALA A 136 -8.20 7.33 3.07
C ALA A 136 -7.41 6.07 3.39
N SER A 137 -6.46 6.13 4.34
CA SER A 137 -5.70 4.96 4.75
C SER A 137 -6.63 3.91 5.37
N CYS A 138 -7.44 4.30 6.34
CA CYS A 138 -8.40 3.40 6.96
C CYS A 138 -9.31 2.73 5.91
N LEU A 139 -9.91 3.52 5.01
CA LEU A 139 -10.85 2.99 4.01
C LEU A 139 -10.18 2.11 2.96
N VAL A 140 -9.01 2.51 2.44
CA VAL A 140 -8.34 1.77 1.36
C VAL A 140 -7.83 0.43 1.87
N PHE A 141 -7.18 0.38 3.03
CA PHE A 141 -6.66 -0.86 3.58
C PHE A 141 -7.77 -1.78 4.09
N THR A 142 -8.75 -1.25 4.82
CA THR A 142 -9.92 -2.05 5.21
C THR A 142 -10.65 -2.64 4.01
N ALA A 143 -10.82 -1.87 2.93
CA ALA A 143 -11.44 -2.37 1.70
C ALA A 143 -10.58 -3.44 1.02
N ALA A 144 -9.25 -3.28 1.01
CA ALA A 144 -8.34 -4.29 0.49
C ALA A 144 -8.46 -5.60 1.28
N GLU A 145 -8.34 -5.56 2.61
CA GLU A 145 -8.50 -6.73 3.48
C GLU A 145 -9.87 -7.40 3.29
N ALA A 146 -10.95 -6.63 3.27
CA ALA A 146 -12.31 -7.14 3.12
C ALA A 146 -12.60 -7.77 1.75
N THR A 147 -11.81 -7.51 0.73
CA THR A 147 -12.06 -7.98 -0.65
C THR A 147 -11.04 -8.99 -1.16
N LEU A 148 -9.79 -8.89 -0.72
CA LEU A 148 -8.69 -9.70 -1.28
C LEU A 148 -8.71 -11.17 -0.83
N TRP A 149 -9.47 -11.52 0.21
CA TRP A 149 -9.73 -12.91 0.57
C TRP A 149 -10.43 -13.70 -0.57
N ALA A 150 -11.23 -13.01 -1.40
CA ALA A 150 -11.89 -13.62 -2.55
C ALA A 150 -10.92 -13.94 -3.70
N ILE A 151 -9.71 -13.40 -3.61
CA ILE A 151 -8.64 -13.57 -4.57
C ILE A 151 -7.48 -14.22 -3.81
N PRO A 152 -6.86 -15.30 -4.29
CA PRO A 152 -5.81 -16.00 -3.55
C PRO A 152 -4.48 -15.22 -3.59
N VAL A 153 -4.45 -14.02 -3.01
CA VAL A 153 -3.27 -13.15 -2.95
C VAL A 153 -2.61 -13.25 -1.58
N TRP A 154 -3.39 -12.97 -0.53
CA TRP A 154 -3.04 -13.18 0.87
C TRP A 154 -4.31 -13.30 1.71
N HIS A 155 -4.18 -13.88 2.89
CA HIS A 155 -5.23 -13.88 3.89
C HIS A 155 -4.66 -14.01 5.30
N ALA A 156 -5.36 -13.43 6.25
CA ALA A 156 -5.06 -13.56 7.66
C ALA A 156 -5.51 -14.94 8.18
N ILE A 157 -4.71 -15.54 9.07
CA ILE A 157 -5.02 -16.79 9.77
C ILE A 157 -4.67 -16.64 11.26
N ASN A 158 -5.33 -17.43 12.11
CA ASN A 158 -5.06 -17.49 13.56
C ASN A 158 -5.17 -16.13 14.28
N VAL A 159 -6.03 -15.24 13.79
CA VAL A 159 -6.28 -13.91 14.36
C VAL A 159 -7.76 -13.57 14.30
N THR A 160 -8.18 -12.64 15.15
CA THR A 160 -9.54 -12.11 15.17
C THR A 160 -9.84 -11.31 13.89
N THR A 161 -10.87 -11.73 13.16
CA THR A 161 -11.31 -11.05 11.94
C THR A 161 -12.76 -10.63 12.01
N VAL A 162 -13.09 -9.48 11.41
CA VAL A 162 -14.46 -9.01 11.19
C VAL A 162 -14.61 -8.72 9.69
N ALA A 163 -15.54 -9.39 9.01
CA ALA A 163 -15.72 -9.31 7.57
C ALA A 163 -14.41 -9.53 6.79
N HIS A 164 -13.63 -10.54 7.20
CA HIS A 164 -12.30 -10.89 6.68
C HIS A 164 -11.18 -9.90 6.96
N VAL A 165 -11.45 -8.79 7.64
CA VAL A 165 -10.45 -7.79 8.04
C VAL A 165 -9.83 -8.23 9.37
N ALA A 166 -8.53 -8.33 9.43
CA ALA A 166 -7.79 -8.60 10.66
C ALA A 166 -7.83 -7.36 11.57
N VAL A 167 -8.48 -7.49 12.74
CA VAL A 167 -8.79 -6.35 13.63
C VAL A 167 -7.52 -5.63 14.08
N TYR A 168 -6.45 -6.36 14.36
CA TYR A 168 -5.19 -5.80 14.82
C TYR A 168 -4.48 -4.92 13.77
N LEU A 169 -4.81 -5.03 12.47
CA LEU A 169 -4.20 -4.24 11.39
C LEU A 169 -4.84 -2.86 11.19
N LEU A 170 -6.08 -2.65 11.63
CA LEU A 170 -6.84 -1.41 11.37
C LEU A 170 -6.09 -0.13 11.80
N VAL A 171 -5.52 -0.15 13.02
CA VAL A 171 -4.77 1.00 13.52
C VAL A 171 -3.39 1.11 12.89
N PRO A 172 -2.56 0.03 12.82
CA PRO A 172 -1.27 0.05 12.16
C PRO A 172 -1.32 0.57 10.71
N GLU A 173 -2.27 0.12 9.91
CA GLU A 173 -2.41 0.54 8.51
C GLU A 173 -2.85 2.02 8.40
N THR A 174 -3.72 2.48 9.31
CA THR A 174 -4.06 3.90 9.38
C THR A 174 -2.83 4.74 9.72
N VAL A 175 -2.03 4.32 10.70
CA VAL A 175 -0.77 4.97 11.09
C VAL A 175 0.27 4.91 9.96
N LEU A 176 0.34 3.80 9.21
CA LEU A 176 1.20 3.68 8.03
C LEU A 176 0.92 4.78 7.01
N GLY A 177 -0.34 4.94 6.61
CA GLY A 177 -0.70 5.96 5.62
C GLY A 177 -0.46 7.39 6.11
N LEU A 178 -0.78 7.67 7.38
CA LEU A 178 -0.50 8.96 8.01
C LEU A 178 1.00 9.26 8.03
N SER A 179 1.81 8.33 8.52
CA SER A 179 3.26 8.50 8.64
C SER A 179 3.92 8.59 7.26
N ALA A 180 3.46 7.82 6.28
CA ALA A 180 3.94 7.92 4.91
C ALA A 180 3.65 9.30 4.30
N TRP A 181 2.44 9.84 4.48
CA TRP A 181 2.09 11.18 4.01
C TRP A 181 2.92 12.26 4.70
N LEU A 182 3.06 12.21 6.03
CA LEU A 182 3.88 13.16 6.78
C LEU A 182 5.35 13.13 6.37
N ALA A 183 5.92 11.93 6.25
CA ALA A 183 7.30 11.73 5.83
C ALA A 183 7.54 12.24 4.41
N TRP A 184 6.66 11.86 3.45
CA TRP A 184 6.76 12.37 2.08
C TRP A 184 6.73 13.91 2.03
N ARG A 185 5.88 14.56 2.78
CA ARG A 185 5.83 16.04 2.83
C ARG A 185 7.14 16.68 3.28
N GLN A 186 7.90 15.99 4.11
CA GLN A 186 9.20 16.49 4.60
C GLN A 186 10.34 16.22 3.61
N VAL A 187 10.32 15.05 2.95
CA VAL A 187 11.48 14.58 2.20
C VAL A 187 11.21 14.33 0.70
N GLY A 188 9.99 14.56 0.22
CA GLY A 188 9.59 14.23 -1.16
C GLY A 188 10.47 14.88 -2.24
N ASP A 189 10.92 16.11 -2.00
CA ASP A 189 11.81 16.85 -2.89
C ASP A 189 13.31 16.75 -2.50
N CYS A 190 13.63 15.99 -1.45
CA CYS A 190 15.00 15.78 -0.98
C CYS A 190 15.74 14.73 -1.82
N GLY A 191 17.06 14.59 -1.57
CA GLY A 191 17.90 13.57 -2.18
C GLY A 191 17.49 12.14 -1.81
N LEU A 192 18.01 11.17 -2.56
CA LEU A 192 17.67 9.75 -2.41
C LEU A 192 17.89 9.24 -0.97
N LEU A 193 19.02 9.59 -0.35
CA LEU A 193 19.37 9.11 0.99
C LEU A 193 18.31 9.49 2.04
N LEU A 194 17.87 10.76 2.06
CA LEU A 194 16.84 11.21 3.00
C LEU A 194 15.51 10.52 2.77
N ARG A 195 15.13 10.27 1.49
CA ARG A 195 13.92 9.51 1.16
C ARG A 195 14.00 8.06 1.64
N LEU A 196 15.15 7.40 1.45
CA LEU A 196 15.38 6.04 1.94
C LEU A 196 15.31 5.97 3.46
N THR A 197 15.97 6.91 4.17
CA THR A 197 15.93 6.99 5.64
C THR A 197 14.51 7.19 6.15
N ALA A 198 13.75 8.10 5.53
CA ALA A 198 12.36 8.35 5.91
C ALA A 198 11.45 7.15 5.60
N ALA A 199 11.64 6.48 4.46
CA ALA A 199 10.92 5.25 4.12
C ALA A 199 11.23 4.12 5.13
N PHE A 200 12.49 3.96 5.52
CA PHE A 200 12.89 3.00 6.55
C PHE A 200 12.27 3.32 7.91
N ALA A 201 12.23 4.60 8.31
CA ALA A 201 11.58 5.02 9.56
C ALA A 201 10.07 4.74 9.56
N VAL A 202 9.37 5.00 8.44
CA VAL A 202 7.95 4.70 8.28
C VAL A 202 7.70 3.19 8.35
N MET A 203 8.49 2.38 7.66
CA MET A 203 8.39 0.92 7.70
C MET A 203 8.63 0.39 9.12
N THR A 204 9.64 0.90 9.84
CA THR A 204 9.94 0.49 11.22
C THR A 204 8.81 0.87 12.18
N LEU A 205 8.23 2.06 12.01
CA LEU A 205 7.07 2.49 12.78
C LEU A 205 5.87 1.58 12.54
N TYR A 206 5.62 1.22 11.27
CA TYR A 206 4.55 0.29 10.90
C TYR A 206 4.77 -1.08 11.54
N LEU A 207 5.97 -1.67 11.40
CA LEU A 207 6.31 -2.96 11.98
C LEU A 207 6.11 -2.96 13.51
N GLY A 208 6.57 -1.90 14.20
CA GLY A 208 6.37 -1.75 15.64
C GLY A 208 4.91 -1.66 16.04
N ASN A 209 4.09 -0.91 15.26
CA ASN A 209 2.64 -0.84 15.50
C ASN A 209 1.96 -2.19 15.26
N VAL A 210 2.29 -2.88 14.18
CA VAL A 210 1.75 -4.22 13.89
C VAL A 210 2.05 -5.18 15.03
N ALA A 211 3.30 -5.26 15.50
CA ALA A 211 3.67 -6.11 16.61
C ALA A 211 2.94 -5.75 17.91
N LEU A 212 2.82 -4.44 18.22
CA LEU A 212 2.13 -3.95 19.41
C LEU A 212 0.62 -4.29 19.36
N PHE A 213 -0.06 -3.99 18.25
CA PHE A 213 -1.50 -4.23 18.16
C PHE A 213 -1.83 -5.70 18.05
N TRP A 214 -0.99 -6.53 17.40
CA TRP A 214 -1.12 -7.98 17.47
C TRP A 214 -1.03 -8.48 18.92
N PHE A 215 -0.03 -8.01 19.68
CA PHE A 215 0.12 -8.36 21.08
C PHE A 215 -1.11 -7.97 21.91
N LEU A 216 -1.63 -6.76 21.75
CA LEU A 216 -2.77 -6.24 22.51
C LEU A 216 -4.09 -6.92 22.16
N VAL A 217 -4.31 -7.27 20.90
CA VAL A 217 -5.59 -7.78 20.40
C VAL A 217 -5.65 -9.30 20.43
N GLU A 218 -4.54 -9.98 20.12
CA GLU A 218 -4.54 -11.43 19.93
C GLU A 218 -3.87 -12.18 21.09
N PHE A 219 -2.75 -11.68 21.60
CA PHE A 219 -1.98 -12.38 22.63
C PHE A 219 -2.50 -12.09 24.03
N LEU A 220 -2.67 -10.83 24.41
CA LEU A 220 -3.05 -10.45 25.77
C LEU A 220 -4.42 -11.01 26.22
N PRO A 221 -5.48 -11.05 25.37
CA PRO A 221 -6.77 -11.65 25.76
C PRO A 221 -6.73 -13.18 25.85
N ALA A 222 -5.72 -13.85 25.29
CA ALA A 222 -5.58 -15.30 25.29
C ALA A 222 -4.83 -15.83 26.54
N VAL A 223 -4.25 -14.95 27.35
CA VAL A 223 -3.53 -15.25 28.60
C VAL A 223 -4.43 -15.01 29.79
#